data_c202c5780f10df09493cf2ea1f32ea44
#
_entry.id   c202c5780f10df09493cf2ea1f32ea44
#
_cell.length_a   1.000
_cell.length_b   1.000
_cell.length_c   1.000
_cell.angle_alpha   90.00
_cell.angle_beta   90.00
_cell.angle_gamma   90.00
#
_symmetry.space_group_name_H-M   'P 1'
#
loop_
_entity.id
_entity.type
_entity.pdbx_description
1 polymer ?
#
loop_
_entity_poly.entity_id
_entity_poly.type
_entity_poly.pdbx_seq_one_letter_code
_entity_poly.pdbx_strand_id
1 'polypeptide(L)'
;MRTKRSFLEDTALLETNFTRVYDKFKLEFFRRLFGLVKEREGSLSAMEAFSVEIIHQMQSPTISQFADFLGISQSNATYKVNSLIKKGYIVKENSDIDRREYHLKLTDKYYNYNGLMKGYVDTVMQRIDERFTPEEVQTFARMLGVIADELMPETEVSNEMR
;
A
#
# COMPACT_ATOMS: atom_id res chain seq x y z
N MET A 1 -28.82 -21.93 -17.67
CA MET A 1 -29.52 -20.98 -16.81
C MET A 1 -29.08 -21.27 -15.37
N ARG A 2 -28.30 -20.37 -14.73
CA ARG A 2 -27.81 -20.55 -13.33
C ARG A 2 -29.02 -20.49 -12.40
N THR A 3 -29.19 -21.43 -11.49
CA THR A 3 -30.23 -21.38 -10.47
C THR A 3 -29.90 -20.37 -9.41
N LYS A 4 -30.89 -19.74 -8.78
CA LYS A 4 -30.68 -18.76 -7.67
C LYS A 4 -29.84 -19.35 -6.53
N ARG A 5 -29.97 -20.64 -6.26
CA ARG A 5 -29.21 -21.39 -5.25
C ARG A 5 -27.74 -21.51 -5.63
N SER A 6 -27.41 -21.86 -6.89
CA SER A 6 -26.05 -21.93 -7.41
C SER A 6 -25.34 -20.57 -7.33
N PHE A 7 -26.05 -19.49 -7.64
CA PHE A 7 -25.51 -18.13 -7.54
C PHE A 7 -25.11 -17.75 -6.11
N LEU A 8 -25.95 -18.08 -5.12
CA LEU A 8 -25.65 -17.81 -3.70
C LEU A 8 -24.48 -18.64 -3.19
N GLU A 9 -24.37 -19.90 -3.58
CA GLU A 9 -23.25 -20.79 -3.22
C GLU A 9 -21.93 -20.29 -3.81
N ASP A 10 -21.94 -19.87 -5.08
CA ASP A 10 -20.75 -19.32 -5.76
C ASP A 10 -20.29 -18.00 -5.13
N THR A 11 -21.23 -17.11 -4.75
CA THR A 11 -20.93 -15.83 -4.09
C THR A 11 -20.34 -16.06 -2.71
N ALA A 12 -20.88 -16.98 -1.92
CA ALA A 12 -20.33 -17.31 -0.59
C ALA A 12 -18.93 -17.91 -0.68
N LEU A 13 -18.66 -18.72 -1.71
CA LEU A 13 -17.32 -19.28 -1.95
C LEU A 13 -16.33 -18.19 -2.36
N LEU A 14 -16.75 -17.25 -3.21
CA LEU A 14 -15.93 -16.10 -3.61
C LEU A 14 -15.56 -15.24 -2.40
N GLU A 15 -16.54 -14.85 -1.57
CA GLU A 15 -16.32 -14.09 -0.34
C GLU A 15 -15.33 -14.79 0.59
N THR A 16 -15.55 -16.09 0.85
CA THR A 16 -14.67 -16.90 1.70
C THR A 16 -13.23 -16.89 1.18
N ASN A 17 -13.03 -17.12 -0.10
CA ASN A 17 -11.69 -17.20 -0.68
C ASN A 17 -11.02 -15.83 -0.75
N PHE A 18 -11.75 -14.78 -1.09
CA PHE A 18 -11.25 -13.42 -1.08
C PHE A 18 -10.78 -13.02 0.33
N THR A 19 -11.62 -13.24 1.34
CA THR A 19 -11.26 -12.97 2.75
C THR A 19 -10.01 -13.73 3.18
N ARG A 20 -9.88 -15.01 2.82
CA ARG A 20 -8.68 -15.80 3.13
C ARG A 20 -7.42 -15.26 2.48
N VAL A 21 -7.50 -14.80 1.25
CA VAL A 21 -6.37 -14.17 0.53
C VAL A 21 -6.01 -12.85 1.21
N TYR A 22 -7.00 -11.98 1.45
CA TYR A 22 -6.81 -10.71 2.14
C TYR A 22 -6.16 -10.87 3.52
N ASP A 23 -6.65 -11.82 4.34
CA ASP A 23 -6.11 -12.06 5.67
C ASP A 23 -4.66 -12.57 5.63
N LYS A 24 -4.29 -13.38 4.64
CA LYS A 24 -2.89 -13.81 4.44
C LYS A 24 -1.98 -12.65 4.06
N PHE A 25 -2.41 -11.76 3.17
CA PHE A 25 -1.66 -10.56 2.82
C PHE A 25 -1.53 -9.62 4.03
N LYS A 26 -2.60 -9.41 4.77
CA LYS A 26 -2.61 -8.58 5.99
C LYS A 26 -1.68 -9.12 7.07
N LEU A 27 -1.68 -10.43 7.30
CA LEU A 27 -0.80 -11.08 8.29
C LEU A 27 0.68 -10.94 7.88
N GLU A 28 1.00 -11.15 6.60
CA GLU A 28 2.36 -10.98 6.09
C GLU A 28 2.82 -9.52 6.16
N PHE A 29 1.92 -8.57 5.88
CA PHE A 29 2.18 -7.15 6.07
C PHE A 29 2.57 -6.82 7.51
N PHE A 30 1.80 -7.27 8.49
CA PHE A 30 2.13 -7.07 9.90
C PHE A 30 3.45 -7.73 10.29
N ARG A 31 3.69 -8.95 9.84
CA ARG A 31 4.96 -9.66 10.12
C ARG A 31 6.17 -8.87 9.62
N ARG A 32 6.10 -8.31 8.42
CA ARG A 32 7.17 -7.50 7.83
C ARG A 32 7.29 -6.14 8.51
N LEU A 33 6.17 -5.50 8.80
CA LEU A 33 6.14 -4.25 9.53
C LEU A 33 6.84 -4.36 10.89
N PHE A 34 6.52 -5.38 11.67
CA PHE A 34 7.20 -5.65 12.95
C PHE A 34 8.67 -6.03 12.77
N GLY A 35 9.05 -6.61 11.64
CA GLY A 35 10.46 -6.84 11.28
C GLY A 35 11.28 -5.56 11.07
N LEU A 36 10.65 -4.44 10.71
CA LEU A 36 11.29 -3.12 10.59
C LEU A 36 11.49 -2.45 11.94
N VAL A 37 10.65 -2.76 12.91
CA VAL A 37 10.71 -2.23 14.28
C VAL A 37 11.78 -3.01 15.05
N LYS A 38 13.05 -2.71 14.78
CA LYS A 38 14.16 -3.26 15.54
C LYS A 38 14.64 -2.22 16.54
N GLU A 39 14.95 -2.64 17.76
CA GLU A 39 15.48 -1.81 18.84
C GLU A 39 16.96 -1.38 18.58
N ARG A 40 17.21 -0.75 17.44
CA ARG A 40 18.52 -0.21 17.08
C ARG A 40 18.41 1.29 16.83
N GLU A 41 19.44 2.02 17.18
CA GLU A 41 19.56 3.45 16.90
C GLU A 41 19.32 3.72 15.39
N GLY A 42 18.41 4.66 15.07
CA GLY A 42 17.99 4.95 13.68
C GLY A 42 16.92 4.02 13.11
N SER A 43 16.40 3.03 13.87
CA SER A 43 15.26 2.22 13.45
C SER A 43 13.95 3.00 13.57
N LEU A 44 12.95 2.56 12.78
CA LEU A 44 11.59 3.11 12.86
C LEU A 44 10.85 2.56 14.07
N SER A 45 10.08 3.40 14.75
CA SER A 45 8.99 2.92 15.61
C SER A 45 7.86 2.34 14.76
N ALA A 46 6.94 1.58 15.37
CA ALA A 46 5.79 1.03 14.64
C ALA A 46 4.98 2.13 13.91
N MET A 47 4.73 3.27 14.58
CA MET A 47 3.99 4.39 13.99
C MET A 47 4.76 5.07 12.85
N GLU A 48 6.08 5.15 12.94
CA GLU A 48 6.91 5.67 11.86
C GLU A 48 6.94 4.72 10.66
N ALA A 49 6.99 3.41 10.89
CA ALA A 49 6.93 2.41 9.83
C ALA A 49 5.56 2.46 9.10
N PHE A 50 4.44 2.60 9.83
CA PHE A 50 3.13 2.86 9.22
C PHE A 50 3.12 4.18 8.42
N SER A 51 3.70 5.24 8.96
CA SER A 51 3.72 6.54 8.29
C SER A 51 4.50 6.51 6.97
N VAL A 52 5.63 5.82 6.93
CA VAL A 52 6.44 5.66 5.71
C VAL A 52 5.66 4.83 4.66
N GLU A 53 4.99 3.76 5.08
CA GLU A 53 4.19 2.93 4.18
C GLU A 53 3.00 3.70 3.60
N ILE A 54 2.32 4.52 4.41
CA ILE A 54 1.23 5.39 3.94
C ILE A 54 1.77 6.40 2.91
N ILE A 55 2.90 7.04 3.17
CA ILE A 55 3.54 7.97 2.22
C ILE A 55 3.88 7.25 0.90
N HIS A 56 4.32 5.98 0.97
CA HIS A 56 4.56 5.16 -0.21
C HIS A 56 3.28 4.94 -1.01
N GLN A 57 2.20 4.52 -0.36
CA GLN A 57 0.92 4.24 -1.01
C GLN A 57 0.28 5.51 -1.61
N MET A 58 0.48 6.66 -0.98
CA MET A 58 -0.01 7.96 -1.47
C MET A 58 0.82 8.56 -2.61
N GLN A 59 1.91 7.91 -3.05
CA GLN A 59 2.72 8.33 -4.21
C GLN A 59 3.21 9.78 -4.14
N SER A 60 3.97 10.10 -3.11
CA SER A 60 4.57 11.43 -2.88
C SER A 60 3.58 12.53 -2.46
N PRO A 61 2.83 12.34 -1.36
CA PRO A 61 1.87 13.33 -0.88
C PRO A 61 2.58 14.60 -0.35
N THR A 62 1.83 15.69 -0.27
CA THR A 62 2.20 16.84 0.55
C THR A 62 1.99 16.54 2.04
N ILE A 63 2.53 17.40 2.93
CA ILE A 63 2.28 17.26 4.38
C ILE A 63 0.78 17.44 4.69
N SER A 64 0.09 18.31 3.96
CA SER A 64 -1.35 18.53 4.14
C SER A 64 -2.14 17.28 3.79
N GLN A 65 -1.92 16.73 2.60
CA GLN A 65 -2.56 15.48 2.17
C GLN A 65 -2.31 14.32 3.14
N PHE A 66 -1.06 14.19 3.63
CA PHE A 66 -0.71 13.18 4.63
C PHE A 66 -1.42 13.42 5.97
N ALA A 67 -1.56 14.68 6.41
CA ALA A 67 -2.29 15.04 7.62
C ALA A 67 -3.78 14.71 7.50
N ASP A 68 -4.40 15.07 6.37
CA ASP A 68 -5.81 14.85 6.06
C ASP A 68 -6.13 13.34 6.01
N PHE A 69 -5.27 12.57 5.34
CA PHE A 69 -5.42 11.11 5.29
C PHE A 69 -5.39 10.46 6.69
N LEU A 70 -4.51 10.94 7.57
CA LEU A 70 -4.41 10.43 8.95
C LEU A 70 -5.45 11.01 9.90
N GLY A 71 -6.21 12.03 9.51
CA GLY A 71 -7.12 12.75 10.40
C GLY A 71 -6.41 13.46 11.56
N ILE A 72 -5.20 13.99 11.34
CA ILE A 72 -4.38 14.68 12.37
C ILE A 72 -4.10 16.12 11.98
N SER A 73 -3.69 16.94 12.95
CA SER A 73 -3.28 18.32 12.68
C SER A 73 -2.01 18.37 11.84
N GLN A 74 -1.88 19.41 11.00
CA GLN A 74 -0.69 19.63 10.16
C GLN A 74 0.60 19.76 10.99
N SER A 75 0.53 20.31 12.21
CA SER A 75 1.67 20.36 13.12
C SER A 75 2.13 18.98 13.57
N ASN A 76 1.19 18.07 13.88
CA ASN A 76 1.48 16.69 14.23
C ASN A 76 2.06 15.91 13.03
N ALA A 77 1.49 16.08 11.83
CA ALA A 77 2.02 15.50 10.60
C ALA A 77 3.47 15.99 10.35
N THR A 78 3.70 17.30 10.47
CA THR A 78 5.04 17.90 10.33
C THR A 78 6.04 17.29 11.30
N TYR A 79 5.66 17.10 12.57
CA TYR A 79 6.53 16.45 13.57
C TYR A 79 6.90 15.01 13.13
N LYS A 80 5.92 14.21 12.71
CA LYS A 80 6.14 12.85 12.24
C LYS A 80 7.06 12.82 11.00
N VAL A 81 6.78 13.67 10.02
CA VAL A 81 7.59 13.83 8.79
C VAL A 81 9.04 14.21 9.11
N ASN A 82 9.25 15.16 10.00
CA ASN A 82 10.61 15.58 10.39
C ASN A 82 11.40 14.46 11.08
N SER A 83 10.73 13.60 11.86
CA SER A 83 11.37 12.40 12.43
C SER A 83 11.82 11.43 11.35
N LEU A 84 10.99 11.19 10.32
CA LEU A 84 11.32 10.32 9.19
C LEU A 84 12.44 10.88 8.32
N ILE A 85 12.47 12.21 8.12
CA ILE A 85 13.57 12.90 7.43
C ILE A 85 14.87 12.73 8.21
N LYS A 86 14.86 12.99 9.52
CA LYS A 86 16.04 12.84 10.40
C LYS A 86 16.60 11.42 10.36
N LYS A 87 15.72 10.41 10.26
CA LYS A 87 16.10 9.00 10.12
C LYS A 87 16.49 8.61 8.70
N GLY A 88 16.33 9.51 7.71
CA GLY A 88 16.74 9.32 6.33
C GLY A 88 15.83 8.43 5.48
N TYR A 89 14.57 8.25 5.86
CA TYR A 89 13.60 7.44 5.11
C TYR A 89 12.84 8.23 4.05
N ILE A 90 12.69 9.55 4.27
CA ILE A 90 12.03 10.45 3.33
C ILE A 90 12.83 11.74 3.15
N VAL A 91 12.57 12.42 2.04
CA VAL A 91 13.06 13.78 1.74
C VAL A 91 11.87 14.64 1.32
N LYS A 92 12.04 15.97 1.42
CA LYS A 92 11.13 16.96 0.84
C LYS A 92 11.67 17.40 -0.50
N GLU A 93 10.88 17.30 -1.54
CA GLU A 93 11.19 17.86 -2.85
C GLU A 93 10.20 18.95 -3.21
N ASN A 94 10.68 20.03 -3.81
CA ASN A 94 9.81 21.09 -4.31
C ASN A 94 8.98 20.54 -5.48
N SER A 95 7.73 20.98 -5.56
CA SER A 95 6.91 20.76 -6.75
C SER A 95 7.52 21.52 -7.95
N ASP A 96 7.56 20.86 -9.10
CA ASP A 96 7.95 21.50 -10.35
C ASP A 96 6.93 22.56 -10.83
N ILE A 97 5.68 22.45 -10.33
CA ILE A 97 4.55 23.30 -10.71
C ILE A 97 4.43 24.50 -9.75
N ASP A 98 4.48 24.27 -8.45
CA ASP A 98 4.47 25.33 -7.44
C ASP A 98 5.63 25.16 -6.44
N ARG A 99 6.61 26.04 -6.52
CA ARG A 99 7.81 26.04 -5.64
C ARG A 99 7.50 26.27 -4.15
N ARG A 100 6.26 26.59 -3.80
CA ARG A 100 5.81 26.72 -2.40
C ARG A 100 5.34 25.40 -1.81
N GLU A 101 5.10 24.41 -2.67
CA GLU A 101 4.61 23.11 -2.28
C GLU A 101 5.75 22.09 -2.24
N TYR A 102 5.78 21.31 -1.16
CA TYR A 102 6.79 20.25 -0.96
C TYR A 102 6.10 18.90 -0.93
N HIS A 103 6.60 18.00 -1.76
CA HIS A 103 6.20 16.60 -1.78
C HIS A 103 7.14 15.74 -0.92
N LEU A 104 6.55 14.74 -0.27
CA LEU A 104 7.27 13.76 0.54
C LEU A 104 7.71 12.61 -0.35
N LYS A 105 9.00 12.44 -0.58
CA LYS A 105 9.54 11.34 -1.36
C LYS A 105 10.32 10.37 -0.52
N LEU A 106 10.22 9.09 -0.85
CA LEU A 106 10.96 8.02 -0.23
C LEU A 106 12.41 8.02 -0.72
N THR A 107 13.33 7.67 0.16
CA THR A 107 14.75 7.53 -0.16
C THR A 107 15.11 6.08 -0.51
N ASP A 108 16.31 5.87 -1.08
CA ASP A 108 16.86 4.53 -1.30
C ASP A 108 16.92 3.69 -0.03
N LYS A 109 17.04 4.33 1.14
CA LYS A 109 16.99 3.64 2.43
C LYS A 109 15.66 2.91 2.64
N TYR A 110 14.53 3.49 2.22
CA TYR A 110 13.25 2.79 2.21
C TYR A 110 13.22 1.66 1.18
N TYR A 111 13.63 1.94 -0.06
CA TYR A 111 13.61 0.96 -1.13
C TYR A 111 14.57 -0.22 -0.91
N ASN A 112 15.71 -0.01 -0.25
CA ASN A 112 16.61 -1.07 0.16
C ASN A 112 15.99 -2.05 1.18
N TYR A 113 14.94 -1.63 1.89
CA TYR A 113 14.09 -2.54 2.66
C TYR A 113 13.04 -3.26 1.80
N ASN A 114 13.08 -3.09 0.45
CA ASN A 114 12.09 -3.60 -0.51
C ASN A 114 10.68 -3.32 -0.02
N GLY A 115 9.97 -2.34 -0.53
CA GLY A 115 8.59 -2.02 -0.15
C GLY A 115 7.91 -3.19 0.55
N LEU A 116 7.49 -3.04 1.79
CA LEU A 116 7.20 -4.11 2.78
C LEU A 116 6.58 -5.37 2.20
N MET A 117 5.82 -5.21 1.13
CA MET A 117 5.06 -6.30 0.52
C MET A 117 5.57 -6.74 -0.85
N LYS A 118 6.39 -5.92 -1.55
CA LYS A 118 6.76 -6.20 -2.94
C LYS A 118 7.33 -7.60 -3.14
N GLY A 119 8.34 -7.99 -2.39
CA GLY A 119 8.96 -9.32 -2.54
C GLY A 119 8.00 -10.48 -2.22
N TYR A 120 6.99 -10.27 -1.37
CA TYR A 120 5.96 -11.27 -1.12
C TYR A 120 4.96 -11.35 -2.27
N VAL A 121 4.53 -10.20 -2.79
CA VAL A 121 3.65 -10.13 -3.96
C VAL A 121 4.33 -10.80 -5.15
N ASP A 122 5.59 -10.46 -5.45
CA ASP A 122 6.36 -11.07 -6.54
C ASP A 122 6.41 -12.61 -6.40
N THR A 123 6.64 -13.12 -5.19
CA THR A 123 6.65 -14.57 -4.92
C THR A 123 5.27 -15.21 -5.15
N VAL A 124 4.20 -14.53 -4.75
CA VAL A 124 2.82 -15.04 -4.97
C VAL A 124 2.48 -15.02 -6.45
N MET A 125 2.86 -13.96 -7.18
CA MET A 125 2.63 -13.87 -8.64
C MET A 125 3.35 -14.95 -9.40
N GLN A 126 4.63 -15.20 -9.08
CA GLN A 126 5.37 -16.33 -9.67
C GLN A 126 4.66 -17.67 -9.46
N ARG A 127 4.17 -17.95 -8.24
CA ARG A 127 3.45 -19.20 -7.94
C ARG A 127 2.10 -19.29 -8.66
N ILE A 128 1.45 -18.17 -8.91
CA ILE A 128 0.23 -18.12 -9.73
C ILE A 128 0.56 -18.48 -11.16
N ASP A 129 1.61 -17.90 -11.74
CA ASP A 129 2.05 -18.18 -13.11
C ASP A 129 2.47 -19.65 -13.31
N GLU A 130 3.16 -20.24 -12.31
CA GLU A 130 3.53 -21.66 -12.32
C GLU A 130 2.34 -22.62 -12.19
N ARG A 131 1.23 -22.17 -11.58
CA ARG A 131 0.10 -23.05 -11.21
C ARG A 131 -1.08 -23.01 -12.17
N PHE A 132 -1.30 -21.89 -12.84
CA PHE A 132 -2.44 -21.60 -13.69
C PHE A 132 -2.03 -21.46 -15.16
N THR A 133 -2.98 -21.66 -16.07
CA THR A 133 -2.72 -21.44 -17.51
C THR A 133 -2.63 -19.95 -17.82
N PRO A 134 -1.97 -19.55 -18.92
CA PRO A 134 -1.89 -18.14 -19.33
C PRO A 134 -3.27 -17.46 -19.47
N GLU A 135 -4.28 -18.19 -19.95
CA GLU A 135 -5.64 -17.69 -20.12
C GLU A 135 -6.33 -17.45 -18.77
N GLU A 136 -6.09 -18.31 -17.78
CA GLU A 136 -6.61 -18.14 -16.42
C GLU A 136 -5.94 -16.94 -15.75
N VAL A 137 -4.62 -16.79 -15.88
CA VAL A 137 -3.85 -15.65 -15.36
C VAL A 137 -4.34 -14.35 -15.98
N GLN A 138 -4.53 -14.30 -17.31
CA GLN A 138 -5.05 -13.10 -17.99
C GLN A 138 -6.47 -12.75 -17.53
N THR A 139 -7.32 -13.75 -17.36
CA THR A 139 -8.70 -13.55 -16.87
C THR A 139 -8.69 -13.01 -15.45
N PHE A 140 -7.86 -13.56 -14.57
CA PHE A 140 -7.71 -13.12 -13.19
C PHE A 140 -7.15 -11.70 -13.11
N ALA A 141 -6.11 -11.38 -13.90
CA ALA A 141 -5.55 -10.02 -13.97
C ALA A 141 -6.59 -8.98 -14.38
N ARG A 142 -7.40 -9.29 -15.42
CA ARG A 142 -8.50 -8.42 -15.84
C ARG A 142 -9.55 -8.23 -14.74
N MET A 143 -9.91 -9.30 -14.02
CA MET A 143 -10.87 -9.21 -12.92
C MET A 143 -10.35 -8.35 -11.77
N LEU A 144 -9.08 -8.51 -11.40
CA LEU A 144 -8.42 -7.68 -10.38
C LEU A 144 -8.37 -6.20 -10.79
N GLY A 145 -8.09 -5.90 -12.07
CA GLY A 145 -8.12 -4.54 -12.59
C GLY A 145 -9.51 -3.89 -12.41
N VAL A 146 -10.57 -4.58 -12.84
CA VAL A 146 -11.95 -4.09 -12.65
C VAL A 146 -12.29 -3.88 -11.16
N ILE A 147 -11.85 -4.80 -10.29
CA ILE A 147 -12.08 -4.66 -8.85
C ILE A 147 -11.39 -3.41 -8.32
N ALA A 148 -10.13 -3.19 -8.68
CA ALA A 148 -9.35 -2.06 -8.19
C ALA A 148 -9.86 -0.71 -8.74
N ASP A 149 -10.17 -0.65 -10.05
CA ASP A 149 -10.45 0.60 -10.73
C ASP A 149 -11.93 1.04 -10.64
N GLU A 150 -12.85 0.07 -10.49
CA GLU A 150 -14.28 0.36 -10.60
C GLU A 150 -15.09 -0.01 -9.34
N LEU A 151 -14.65 -1.02 -8.57
CA LEU A 151 -15.43 -1.58 -7.47
C LEU A 151 -14.91 -1.21 -6.08
N MET A 152 -13.81 -0.41 -5.98
CA MET A 152 -13.23 0.06 -4.73
C MET A 152 -12.99 1.59 -4.75
N PRO A 153 -14.01 2.41 -5.11
CA PRO A 153 -13.84 3.86 -5.25
C PRO A 153 -13.50 4.56 -3.91
N GLU A 154 -13.82 3.94 -2.76
CA GLU A 154 -13.56 4.51 -1.44
C GLU A 154 -12.07 4.57 -1.10
N THR A 155 -11.24 3.80 -1.80
CA THR A 155 -9.80 3.70 -1.59
C THR A 155 -8.97 4.46 -2.64
N GLU A 156 -9.62 5.22 -3.51
CA GLU A 156 -8.91 6.11 -4.41
C GLU A 156 -8.14 7.16 -3.62
N VAL A 157 -6.83 7.04 -3.61
CA VAL A 157 -5.95 8.16 -3.26
C VAL A 157 -6.12 9.16 -4.39
N SER A 158 -6.73 10.32 -4.09
CA SER A 158 -7.08 11.35 -5.07
C SER A 158 -5.95 11.57 -6.07
N ASN A 159 -6.14 11.07 -7.27
CA ASN A 159 -5.24 11.19 -8.42
C ASN A 159 -5.37 12.59 -9.07
N GLU A 160 -5.60 13.65 -8.30
CA GLU A 160 -5.65 15.02 -8.82
C GLU A 160 -4.27 15.58 -9.25
N MET A 161 -3.26 14.69 -9.37
CA MET A 161 -1.95 15.05 -9.91
C MET A 161 -1.43 13.95 -10.84
N ARG A 162 -2.09 13.78 -11.96
CA ARG A 162 -1.47 13.24 -13.17
C ARG A 162 -1.19 14.35 -14.17
#